data_488c96358c2d8ceac5c45439b22e1c1f
#
_entry.id   488c96358c2d8ceac5c45439b22e1c1f
#
_cell.length_a   1.000
_cell.length_b   1.000
_cell.length_c   1.000
_cell.angle_alpha   90.00
_cell.angle_beta   90.00
_cell.angle_gamma   90.00
#
_symmetry.space_group_name_H-M   'P 1'
#
loop_
_entity.id
_entity.type
_entity.pdbx_description
1 polymer ?
#
loop_
_entity_poly.entity_id
_entity_poly.type
_entity_poly.pdbx_seq_one_letter_code
_entity_poly.pdbx_strand_id
1 'polypeptide(L)'
;MKYGVREICEVVLRAKGTQKVGNRTFFKNEPVLFFDTLKTSSLEGAATTVYATGGVGNSRLVAWEGERTVTFTMEDALISPESFMVLTGAGLVDASEDEVIYQHVIETTDEFTRPKAAEEGSEGSSTMTVYVSQNPFLPTDKRDNFAYVMLYKDGEIASEPFIPVHNQTATDGVYNYDSHTPVTEGPYKGKYAMTIDAHECYVKSGDSNYTPESIVDIMSTADTIVVDYYVARTSGGKQINITPDKFGGNYYLEASTLFRDTNGIDHPAEFIIPNCKIQSNFTFTMASSGDPSTFTFTMDAFPDFTRFDKDKKVLAALQIFDTAESIGLHREATISANPHSDAD
;
A
#
# COMPACT_ATOMS: atom_id res chain seq x y z
N MET A 1 -10.34 7.05 -43.92
CA MET A 1 -11.15 6.28 -42.96
C MET A 1 -11.50 7.14 -41.77
N LYS A 2 -12.65 6.91 -41.13
CA LYS A 2 -13.05 7.58 -39.88
C LYS A 2 -13.21 6.51 -38.83
N TYR A 3 -12.70 6.75 -37.62
CA TYR A 3 -12.69 5.79 -36.55
C TYR A 3 -13.45 6.32 -35.33
N GLY A 4 -14.14 5.42 -34.64
CA GLY A 4 -14.64 5.62 -33.28
C GLY A 4 -13.72 4.93 -32.29
N VAL A 5 -13.50 5.55 -31.14
CA VAL A 5 -12.66 5.01 -30.05
C VAL A 5 -13.55 4.74 -28.87
N ARG A 6 -13.54 3.52 -28.33
CA ARG A 6 -14.34 3.13 -27.18
C ARG A 6 -13.58 2.24 -26.21
N GLU A 7 -12.60 1.49 -26.70
CA GLU A 7 -11.82 0.58 -25.88
C GLU A 7 -10.83 1.30 -24.97
N ILE A 8 -10.62 0.75 -23.79
CA ILE A 8 -9.61 1.17 -22.83
C ILE A 8 -8.25 0.61 -23.26
N CYS A 9 -7.20 1.38 -23.05
CA CYS A 9 -5.86 0.92 -23.38
C CYS A 9 -5.37 -0.14 -22.38
N GLU A 10 -4.63 -1.13 -22.90
CA GLU A 10 -3.69 -1.93 -22.11
C GLU A 10 -2.34 -1.23 -22.16
N VAL A 11 -1.75 -0.96 -20.99
CA VAL A 11 -0.57 -0.08 -20.90
C VAL A 11 0.63 -0.83 -20.37
N VAL A 12 1.75 -0.74 -21.09
CA VAL A 12 3.06 -1.22 -20.67
C VAL A 12 3.98 -0.03 -20.42
N LEU A 13 4.54 0.04 -19.22
CA LEU A 13 5.63 0.96 -18.91
C LEU A 13 6.97 0.24 -18.99
N ARG A 14 7.92 0.82 -19.74
CA ARG A 14 9.27 0.28 -19.90
C ARG A 14 10.32 1.22 -19.36
N ALA A 15 11.40 0.67 -18.84
CA ALA A 15 12.53 1.45 -18.35
C ALA A 15 13.23 2.22 -19.48
N LYS A 16 13.44 3.51 -19.32
CA LYS A 16 14.18 4.36 -20.28
C LYS A 16 15.68 4.08 -20.28
N GLY A 17 16.22 3.67 -19.16
CA GLY A 17 17.62 3.30 -18.93
C GLY A 17 17.71 2.30 -17.81
N THR A 18 18.92 2.00 -17.36
CA THR A 18 19.08 1.21 -16.13
C THR A 18 18.59 2.04 -14.96
N GLN A 19 17.54 1.56 -14.30
CA GLN A 19 16.93 2.24 -13.15
C GLN A 19 16.58 1.25 -12.07
N LYS A 20 16.68 1.68 -10.81
CA LYS A 20 16.26 0.89 -9.65
C LYS A 20 14.88 1.36 -9.23
N VAL A 21 13.96 0.42 -9.12
CA VAL A 21 12.60 0.65 -8.61
C VAL A 21 12.40 -0.33 -7.45
N GLY A 22 12.31 0.20 -6.23
CA GLY A 22 12.37 -0.63 -5.02
C GLY A 22 13.68 -1.42 -4.90
N ASN A 23 13.56 -2.72 -4.69
CA ASN A 23 14.71 -3.63 -4.60
C ASN A 23 15.13 -4.23 -5.96
N ARG A 24 14.39 -3.92 -7.04
CA ARG A 24 14.61 -4.48 -8.36
C ARG A 24 15.31 -3.49 -9.28
N THR A 25 16.31 -3.97 -10.04
CA THR A 25 16.99 -3.19 -11.10
C THR A 25 16.41 -3.59 -12.43
N PHE A 26 15.95 -2.60 -13.20
CA PHE A 26 15.44 -2.77 -14.55
C PHE A 26 16.47 -2.24 -15.56
N PHE A 27 16.67 -2.96 -16.64
CA PHE A 27 17.50 -2.54 -17.74
C PHE A 27 16.69 -1.78 -18.79
N LYS A 28 17.40 -1.04 -19.65
CA LYS A 28 16.74 -0.27 -20.72
C LYS A 28 15.81 -1.15 -21.57
N ASN A 29 14.58 -0.66 -21.80
CA ASN A 29 13.47 -1.30 -22.50
C ASN A 29 12.84 -2.51 -21.79
N GLU A 30 13.30 -2.88 -20.61
CA GLU A 30 12.64 -3.91 -19.82
C GLU A 30 11.27 -3.42 -19.34
N PRO A 31 10.21 -4.27 -19.40
CA PRO A 31 8.91 -3.90 -18.86
C PRO A 31 8.97 -3.78 -17.35
N VAL A 32 8.50 -2.64 -16.84
CA VAL A 32 8.47 -2.33 -15.40
C VAL A 32 7.09 -2.64 -14.83
N LEU A 33 6.05 -2.21 -15.54
CA LEU A 33 4.65 -2.45 -15.16
C LEU A 33 3.82 -2.75 -16.39
N PHE A 34 2.78 -3.55 -16.19
CA PHE A 34 1.71 -3.82 -17.11
C PHE A 34 0.37 -3.54 -16.43
N PHE A 35 -0.46 -2.73 -17.05
CA PHE A 35 -1.79 -2.38 -16.58
C PHE A 35 -2.82 -3.00 -17.51
N ASP A 36 -3.57 -3.97 -17.00
CA ASP A 36 -4.65 -4.71 -17.69
C ASP A 36 -6.01 -4.53 -17.01
N THR A 37 -6.06 -3.79 -15.89
CA THR A 37 -7.27 -3.57 -15.08
C THR A 37 -7.77 -2.12 -15.12
N LEU A 38 -7.37 -1.36 -16.15
CA LEU A 38 -7.74 0.04 -16.29
C LEU A 38 -9.26 0.20 -16.48
N LYS A 39 -9.83 1.19 -15.84
CA LYS A 39 -11.24 1.63 -16.03
C LYS A 39 -11.35 2.71 -17.09
N THR A 40 -10.41 3.62 -17.10
CA THR A 40 -10.36 4.74 -18.06
C THR A 40 -8.93 4.98 -18.51
N SER A 41 -8.79 5.48 -19.72
CA SER A 41 -7.53 6.01 -20.24
C SER A 41 -7.81 7.19 -21.18
N SER A 42 -7.01 8.23 -21.09
CA SER A 42 -7.14 9.42 -21.92
C SER A 42 -5.79 10.00 -22.30
N LEU A 43 -5.70 10.50 -23.52
CA LEU A 43 -4.57 11.26 -24.02
C LEU A 43 -5.04 12.68 -24.31
N GLU A 44 -4.48 13.66 -23.60
CA GLU A 44 -4.80 15.08 -23.77
C GLU A 44 -3.61 15.80 -24.40
N GLY A 45 -3.89 16.64 -25.41
CA GLY A 45 -2.92 17.53 -26.02
C GLY A 45 -3.33 18.98 -25.85
N ALA A 46 -2.44 19.83 -25.33
CA ALA A 46 -2.65 21.25 -25.19
C ALA A 46 -1.54 22.05 -25.87
N ALA A 47 -1.86 23.27 -26.31
CA ALA A 47 -0.89 24.21 -26.83
C ALA A 47 -1.20 25.62 -26.34
N THR A 48 -0.16 26.36 -25.99
CA THR A 48 -0.29 27.77 -25.64
C THR A 48 -0.23 28.62 -26.91
N THR A 49 -0.99 29.71 -26.97
CA THR A 49 -0.96 30.65 -28.08
C THR A 49 -0.65 32.05 -27.56
N VAL A 50 0.35 32.68 -28.13
CA VAL A 50 0.71 34.06 -27.86
C VAL A 50 0.22 34.95 -28.99
N TYR A 51 -0.38 36.08 -28.66
CA TYR A 51 -0.96 36.99 -29.63
C TYR A 51 -0.20 38.32 -29.62
N ALA A 52 0.15 38.84 -30.80
CA ALA A 52 0.42 40.26 -30.94
C ALA A 52 -0.93 40.99 -31.05
N THR A 53 -1.11 42.00 -30.21
CA THR A 53 -2.29 42.84 -30.19
C THR A 53 -1.90 44.28 -30.54
N GLY A 54 -2.77 45.02 -31.20
CA GLY A 54 -2.50 46.44 -31.57
C GLY A 54 -3.62 47.07 -32.40
N GLY A 55 -3.45 48.35 -32.74
CA GLY A 55 -4.43 49.13 -33.48
C GLY A 55 -5.58 49.63 -32.60
N VAL A 56 -6.57 50.28 -33.26
CA VAL A 56 -7.78 50.80 -32.60
C VAL A 56 -8.60 49.59 -32.06
N GLY A 57 -8.84 49.58 -30.74
CA GLY A 57 -9.57 48.50 -30.11
C GLY A 57 -8.69 47.33 -29.66
N ASN A 58 -7.35 47.43 -29.77
CA ASN A 58 -6.37 46.41 -29.29
C ASN A 58 -6.68 44.99 -29.77
N SER A 59 -7.06 44.84 -31.04
CA SER A 59 -7.40 43.56 -31.64
C SER A 59 -6.20 42.63 -31.78
N ARG A 60 -6.44 41.29 -31.77
CA ARG A 60 -5.43 40.28 -32.04
C ARG A 60 -5.03 40.36 -33.55
N LEU A 61 -3.76 40.63 -33.83
CA LEU A 61 -3.25 40.79 -35.18
C LEU A 61 -2.54 39.55 -35.70
N VAL A 62 -1.74 38.90 -34.86
CA VAL A 62 -0.97 37.70 -35.19
C VAL A 62 -1.01 36.74 -34.02
N ALA A 63 -1.07 35.45 -34.28
CA ALA A 63 -0.97 34.39 -33.32
C ALA A 63 0.29 33.56 -33.55
N TRP A 64 0.99 33.21 -32.49
CA TRP A 64 2.08 32.22 -32.50
C TRP A 64 1.73 31.09 -31.59
N GLU A 65 1.93 29.87 -32.04
CA GLU A 65 1.86 28.69 -31.19
C GLU A 65 3.11 28.64 -30.29
N GLY A 66 2.89 28.46 -28.99
CA GLY A 66 3.93 28.32 -27.97
C GLY A 66 4.21 26.87 -27.61
N GLU A 67 4.29 26.61 -26.33
CA GLU A 67 4.55 25.26 -25.81
C GLU A 67 3.39 24.31 -26.15
N ARG A 68 3.74 23.10 -26.60
CA ARG A 68 2.81 21.98 -26.79
C ARG A 68 3.08 20.93 -25.74
N THR A 69 2.06 20.57 -25.00
CA THR A 69 2.09 19.51 -23.97
C THR A 69 1.20 18.35 -24.39
N VAL A 70 1.60 17.15 -23.97
CA VAL A 70 0.79 15.94 -24.08
C VAL A 70 0.82 15.24 -22.72
N THR A 71 -0.36 14.93 -22.22
CA THR A 71 -0.53 14.25 -20.92
C THR A 71 -1.38 12.99 -21.14
N PHE A 72 -0.91 11.88 -20.60
CA PHE A 72 -1.65 10.62 -20.58
C PHE A 72 -2.13 10.35 -19.16
N THR A 73 -3.44 10.16 -19.01
CA THR A 73 -4.07 9.84 -17.73
C THR A 73 -4.77 8.51 -17.81
N MET A 74 -4.59 7.67 -16.81
CA MET A 74 -5.27 6.39 -16.68
C MET A 74 -5.75 6.18 -15.25
N GLU A 75 -6.88 5.50 -15.11
CA GLU A 75 -7.43 5.08 -13.83
C GLU A 75 -7.44 3.56 -13.76
N ASP A 76 -6.81 3.03 -12.74
CA ASP A 76 -6.77 1.60 -12.46
C ASP A 76 -7.82 1.22 -11.39
N ALA A 77 -8.49 0.11 -11.63
CA ALA A 77 -9.47 -0.45 -10.69
C ALA A 77 -8.82 -1.18 -9.52
N LEU A 78 -7.61 -1.69 -9.73
CA LEU A 78 -6.85 -2.45 -8.74
C LEU A 78 -5.47 -1.83 -8.57
N ILE A 79 -5.04 -1.73 -7.31
CA ILE A 79 -3.70 -1.27 -7.00
C ILE A 79 -2.82 -2.45 -6.60
N SER A 80 -1.62 -2.52 -7.19
CA SER A 80 -0.56 -3.39 -6.72
C SER A 80 0.49 -2.61 -5.92
N PRO A 81 1.18 -3.22 -4.96
CA PRO A 81 2.31 -2.59 -4.29
C PRO A 81 3.37 -2.10 -5.29
N GLU A 82 3.58 -2.83 -6.38
CA GLU A 82 4.52 -2.51 -7.44
C GLU A 82 4.10 -1.27 -8.23
N SER A 83 2.81 -1.14 -8.57
CA SER A 83 2.29 0.06 -9.25
C SER A 83 2.41 1.30 -8.39
N PHE A 84 2.12 1.16 -7.09
CA PHE A 84 2.26 2.26 -6.14
C PHE A 84 3.72 2.68 -5.92
N MET A 85 4.64 1.72 -5.89
CA MET A 85 6.07 1.96 -5.82
C MET A 85 6.58 2.75 -7.04
N VAL A 86 6.13 2.39 -8.25
CA VAL A 86 6.50 3.10 -9.49
C VAL A 86 5.95 4.52 -9.49
N LEU A 87 4.73 4.73 -9.01
CA LEU A 87 4.10 6.04 -8.88
C LEU A 87 4.88 6.97 -7.95
N THR A 88 5.20 6.49 -6.77
CA THR A 88 5.83 7.31 -5.72
C THR A 88 7.35 7.37 -5.82
N GLY A 89 7.97 6.46 -6.58
CA GLY A 89 9.42 6.25 -6.55
C GLY A 89 9.92 5.64 -5.24
N ALA A 90 9.01 5.19 -4.38
CA ALA A 90 9.30 4.67 -3.05
C ALA A 90 10.01 3.31 -3.11
N GLY A 91 10.65 2.95 -2.01
CA GLY A 91 11.16 1.60 -1.79
C GLY A 91 10.05 0.67 -1.29
N LEU A 92 10.03 -0.55 -1.80
CA LEU A 92 9.24 -1.64 -1.26
C LEU A 92 10.12 -2.45 -0.30
N VAL A 93 9.64 -2.64 0.90
CA VAL A 93 10.24 -3.49 1.92
C VAL A 93 9.35 -4.73 2.06
N ASP A 94 9.92 -5.91 1.82
CA ASP A 94 9.28 -7.18 2.12
C ASP A 94 9.74 -7.63 3.50
N ALA A 95 8.79 -8.02 4.36
CA ALA A 95 9.10 -8.48 5.71
C ALA A 95 10.02 -9.71 5.65
N SER A 96 11.14 -9.64 6.38
CA SER A 96 12.14 -10.69 6.55
C SER A 96 12.74 -10.64 7.94
N GLU A 97 13.62 -11.58 8.26
CA GLU A 97 14.36 -11.56 9.53
C GLU A 97 15.27 -10.33 9.66
N ASP A 98 15.78 -9.83 8.54
CA ASP A 98 16.64 -8.64 8.50
C ASP A 98 15.83 -7.32 8.43
N GLU A 99 14.62 -7.37 7.87
CA GLU A 99 13.73 -6.21 7.69
C GLU A 99 12.35 -6.50 8.30
N VAL A 100 12.24 -6.31 9.62
CA VAL A 100 11.00 -6.56 10.36
C VAL A 100 9.99 -5.45 10.15
N ILE A 101 8.74 -5.81 9.84
CA ILE A 101 7.61 -4.88 9.76
C ILE A 101 6.75 -5.03 11.02
N TYR A 102 6.50 -3.91 11.70
CA TYR A 102 5.68 -3.91 12.90
C TYR A 102 4.23 -3.59 12.55
N GLN A 103 3.35 -4.57 12.81
CA GLN A 103 1.92 -4.42 12.60
C GLN A 103 1.25 -3.97 13.89
N HIS A 104 0.53 -2.86 13.86
CA HIS A 104 -0.34 -2.41 14.94
C HIS A 104 -1.62 -3.27 15.00
N VAL A 105 -1.97 -3.74 16.19
CA VAL A 105 -3.14 -4.59 16.45
C VAL A 105 -3.88 -4.05 17.66
N ILE A 106 -5.20 -3.93 17.52
CA ILE A 106 -6.11 -3.67 18.64
C ILE A 106 -7.02 -4.88 18.76
N GLU A 107 -7.00 -5.51 19.92
CA GLU A 107 -7.79 -6.72 20.21
C GLU A 107 -8.64 -6.51 21.45
N THR A 108 -9.92 -6.88 21.36
CA THR A 108 -10.82 -6.93 22.52
C THR A 108 -10.92 -8.37 22.96
N THR A 109 -10.64 -8.65 24.22
CA THR A 109 -10.63 -10.00 24.77
C THR A 109 -11.31 -10.06 26.14
N ASP A 110 -11.97 -11.19 26.43
CA ASP A 110 -12.45 -11.60 27.74
C ASP A 110 -11.62 -12.77 28.31
N GLU A 111 -10.55 -13.12 27.59
CA GLU A 111 -9.63 -14.20 27.96
C GLU A 111 -8.50 -13.65 28.83
N PHE A 112 -8.67 -13.74 30.14
CA PHE A 112 -7.67 -13.28 31.11
C PHE A 112 -7.79 -14.02 32.47
N THR A 113 -6.72 -13.97 33.26
CA THR A 113 -6.74 -14.43 34.64
C THR A 113 -6.64 -13.23 35.57
N ARG A 114 -7.52 -13.19 36.56
CA ARG A 114 -7.54 -12.12 37.57
C ARG A 114 -6.47 -12.31 38.62
N PRO A 115 -6.03 -11.25 39.31
CA PRO A 115 -5.22 -11.37 40.51
C PRO A 115 -5.91 -12.27 41.55
N LYS A 116 -5.12 -13.07 42.25
CA LYS A 116 -5.64 -13.90 43.34
C LYS A 116 -5.59 -13.10 44.65
N ALA A 117 -6.70 -13.06 45.36
CA ALA A 117 -6.70 -12.53 46.72
C ALA A 117 -5.76 -13.38 47.63
N ALA A 118 -5.12 -12.72 48.61
CA ALA A 118 -4.35 -13.43 49.61
C ALA A 118 -5.32 -14.30 50.46
N GLU A 119 -5.09 -15.60 50.48
CA GLU A 119 -5.74 -16.55 51.35
C GLU A 119 -4.84 -16.83 52.56
N GLU A 120 -5.43 -17.29 53.69
CA GLU A 120 -4.68 -17.56 54.92
C GLU A 120 -3.55 -18.60 54.65
N GLY A 121 -2.29 -18.11 54.68
CA GLY A 121 -1.09 -18.93 54.40
C GLY A 121 -0.60 -18.88 52.91
N SER A 122 -1.18 -18.06 52.03
CA SER A 122 -0.74 -17.83 50.66
C SER A 122 -0.62 -16.33 50.40
N GLU A 123 0.47 -15.93 49.79
CA GLU A 123 0.59 -14.55 49.29
C GLU A 123 -0.36 -14.37 48.09
N GLY A 124 -1.12 -13.26 48.07
CA GLY A 124 -1.95 -12.89 46.94
C GLY A 124 -1.08 -12.56 45.70
N SER A 125 -1.66 -12.62 44.53
CA SER A 125 -0.99 -12.19 43.28
C SER A 125 -1.41 -10.75 42.93
N SER A 126 -0.44 -9.91 42.70
CA SER A 126 -0.64 -8.57 42.14
C SER A 126 -0.75 -8.55 40.62
N THR A 127 -0.67 -9.74 40.00
CA THR A 127 -0.56 -9.86 38.53
C THR A 127 -1.86 -10.32 37.89
N MET A 128 -2.16 -9.72 36.74
CA MET A 128 -3.19 -10.13 35.81
C MET A 128 -2.53 -10.60 34.52
N THR A 129 -2.99 -11.72 33.97
CA THR A 129 -2.51 -12.20 32.69
C THR A 129 -3.62 -12.10 31.65
N VAL A 130 -3.35 -11.42 30.55
CA VAL A 130 -4.26 -11.24 29.41
C VAL A 130 -3.74 -12.10 28.25
N TYR A 131 -4.65 -12.77 27.55
CA TYR A 131 -4.31 -13.65 26.46
C TYR A 131 -4.74 -13.03 25.13
N VAL A 132 -3.76 -12.86 24.21
CA VAL A 132 -3.94 -12.27 22.90
C VAL A 132 -3.71 -13.28 21.78
N SER A 133 -4.27 -13.01 20.61
CA SER A 133 -4.25 -13.95 19.48
C SER A 133 -2.90 -14.00 18.74
N GLN A 134 -2.10 -12.94 18.84
CA GLN A 134 -0.84 -12.79 18.10
C GLN A 134 0.31 -12.51 19.07
N ASN A 135 1.54 -12.81 18.62
CA ASN A 135 2.74 -12.65 19.44
C ASN A 135 3.03 -11.15 19.66
N PRO A 136 2.88 -10.62 20.89
CA PRO A 136 3.07 -9.21 21.16
C PRO A 136 4.55 -8.85 21.21
N PHE A 137 4.90 -7.70 20.61
CA PHE A 137 6.23 -7.13 20.70
C PHE A 137 6.39 -6.34 22.00
N LEU A 138 7.13 -6.91 22.97
CA LEU A 138 7.33 -6.36 24.31
C LEU A 138 8.83 -6.25 24.64
N PRO A 139 9.55 -5.27 24.05
CA PRO A 139 10.98 -5.10 24.31
C PRO A 139 11.23 -4.67 25.77
N THR A 140 12.38 -5.07 26.34
CA THR A 140 12.76 -4.73 27.73
C THR A 140 13.10 -3.27 27.94
N ASP A 141 13.37 -2.51 26.87
CA ASP A 141 13.58 -1.07 26.99
C ASP A 141 12.23 -0.38 27.22
N LYS A 142 11.97 0.00 28.47
CA LYS A 142 10.72 0.64 28.90
C LYS A 142 10.57 2.09 28.39
N ARG A 143 11.53 2.65 27.66
CA ARG A 143 11.44 4.02 27.14
C ARG A 143 10.41 4.15 26.02
N ASP A 144 10.23 3.07 25.25
CA ASP A 144 9.26 3.01 24.15
C ASP A 144 8.20 1.97 24.50
N ASN A 145 7.02 2.45 24.89
CA ASN A 145 5.89 1.58 25.21
C ASN A 145 5.19 1.16 23.93
N PHE A 146 5.29 -0.12 23.59
CA PHE A 146 4.69 -0.69 22.37
C PHE A 146 3.38 -1.45 22.63
N ALA A 147 2.93 -1.50 23.88
CA ALA A 147 1.68 -2.13 24.24
C ALA A 147 0.99 -1.41 25.39
N TYR A 148 -0.32 -1.35 25.32
CA TYR A 148 -1.20 -0.81 26.34
C TYR A 148 -2.38 -1.75 26.56
N VAL A 149 -2.77 -1.91 27.82
CA VAL A 149 -3.92 -2.70 28.21
C VAL A 149 -4.93 -1.81 28.90
N MET A 150 -6.13 -1.74 28.36
CA MET A 150 -7.24 -0.95 28.87
C MET A 150 -8.29 -1.88 29.47
N LEU A 151 -8.64 -1.68 30.72
CA LEU A 151 -9.63 -2.45 31.43
C LEU A 151 -11.01 -1.77 31.34
N TYR A 152 -12.02 -2.56 31.05
CA TYR A 152 -13.40 -2.11 30.99
C TYR A 152 -14.22 -2.85 32.06
N LYS A 153 -15.20 -2.13 32.61
CA LYS A 153 -16.20 -2.66 33.52
C LYS A 153 -17.55 -2.10 33.13
N ASP A 154 -18.54 -2.97 32.96
CA ASP A 154 -19.90 -2.58 32.57
C ASP A 154 -19.96 -1.72 31.28
N GLY A 155 -18.98 -1.92 30.38
CA GLY A 155 -18.86 -1.18 29.10
C GLY A 155 -18.18 0.19 29.23
N GLU A 156 -17.73 0.60 30.41
CA GLU A 156 -17.00 1.85 30.64
C GLU A 156 -15.53 1.59 30.96
N ILE A 157 -14.66 2.55 30.61
CA ILE A 157 -13.23 2.49 30.92
C ILE A 157 -13.05 2.53 32.43
N ALA A 158 -12.48 1.48 33.00
CA ALA A 158 -12.27 1.36 34.46
C ALA A 158 -11.02 2.07 34.96
N SER A 159 -10.03 2.30 34.08
CA SER A 159 -8.75 2.92 34.48
C SER A 159 -8.03 3.56 33.28
N GLU A 160 -6.97 4.31 33.55
CA GLU A 160 -5.98 4.65 32.53
C GLU A 160 -5.30 3.39 31.96
N PRO A 161 -4.72 3.48 30.72
CA PRO A 161 -4.04 2.33 30.12
C PRO A 161 -2.87 1.85 30.96
N PHE A 162 -2.76 0.53 31.14
CA PHE A 162 -1.63 -0.13 31.78
C PHE A 162 -0.57 -0.55 30.77
N ILE A 163 0.69 -0.53 31.19
CA ILE A 163 1.80 -1.05 30.41
C ILE A 163 2.06 -2.49 30.89
N PRO A 164 2.06 -3.48 29.99
CA PRO A 164 2.41 -4.85 30.36
C PRO A 164 3.88 -4.99 30.72
N VAL A 165 4.20 -6.00 31.50
CA VAL A 165 5.59 -6.34 31.84
C VAL A 165 6.36 -6.71 30.57
N HIS A 166 7.47 -6.04 30.35
CA HIS A 166 8.34 -6.26 29.20
C HIS A 166 9.37 -7.34 29.56
N ASN A 167 9.38 -8.42 28.80
CA ASN A 167 10.24 -9.57 29.03
C ASN A 167 11.13 -9.95 27.84
N GLN A 168 11.10 -9.18 26.77
CA GLN A 168 11.96 -9.38 25.61
C GLN A 168 13.23 -8.56 25.75
N THR A 169 14.38 -9.23 25.69
CA THR A 169 15.70 -8.60 25.81
C THR A 169 16.23 -8.18 24.43
N ALA A 170 16.78 -6.97 24.36
CA ALA A 170 17.58 -6.55 23.20
C ALA A 170 18.99 -7.13 23.34
N THR A 171 19.51 -7.71 22.27
CA THR A 171 20.92 -8.10 22.15
C THR A 171 21.56 -7.18 21.11
N ASP A 172 22.64 -6.47 21.50
CA ASP A 172 23.36 -5.51 20.63
C ASP A 172 22.46 -4.45 19.93
N GLY A 173 21.39 -4.00 20.62
CA GLY A 173 20.44 -3.03 20.09
C GLY A 173 19.38 -3.61 19.14
N VAL A 174 19.42 -4.92 18.90
CA VAL A 174 18.39 -5.64 18.14
C VAL A 174 17.45 -6.33 19.13
N TYR A 175 16.15 -6.03 19.02
CA TYR A 175 15.13 -6.67 19.86
C TYR A 175 14.91 -8.12 19.42
N ASN A 176 14.88 -9.04 20.40
CA ASN A 176 14.53 -10.43 20.13
C ASN A 176 13.00 -10.59 20.17
N TYR A 177 12.38 -10.62 18.98
CA TYR A 177 10.94 -10.76 18.80
C TYR A 177 10.42 -12.21 18.86
N ASP A 178 11.34 -13.20 18.94
CA ASP A 178 10.97 -14.63 18.98
C ASP A 178 10.79 -15.19 20.41
N SER A 179 10.91 -14.34 21.42
CA SER A 179 10.96 -14.80 22.81
C SER A 179 9.62 -15.19 23.44
N HIS A 180 8.50 -14.84 22.80
CA HIS A 180 7.17 -15.24 23.27
C HIS A 180 6.73 -16.56 22.65
N THR A 181 6.59 -17.58 23.49
CA THR A 181 5.99 -18.85 23.08
C THR A 181 4.50 -18.85 23.38
N PRO A 182 3.67 -19.39 22.49
CA PRO A 182 2.26 -19.52 22.78
C PRO A 182 2.02 -20.47 23.94
N VAL A 183 0.92 -20.27 24.66
CA VAL A 183 0.47 -21.16 25.74
C VAL A 183 0.26 -22.57 25.17
N THR A 184 0.93 -23.56 25.75
CA THR A 184 0.95 -24.94 25.24
C THR A 184 -0.20 -25.79 25.74
N GLU A 185 -0.78 -25.46 26.90
CA GLU A 185 -1.82 -26.25 27.58
C GLU A 185 -2.90 -25.35 28.19
N GLY A 186 -4.04 -25.95 28.53
CA GLY A 186 -5.14 -25.27 29.20
C GLY A 186 -6.12 -24.56 28.26
N PRO A 187 -7.04 -23.74 28.82
CA PRO A 187 -8.11 -23.09 28.05
C PRO A 187 -7.61 -22.05 27.02
N TYR A 188 -6.42 -21.51 27.25
CA TYR A 188 -5.84 -20.46 26.40
C TYR A 188 -4.74 -20.98 25.47
N LYS A 189 -4.78 -22.28 25.17
CA LYS A 189 -3.79 -22.93 24.27
C LYS A 189 -3.73 -22.24 22.91
N GLY A 190 -2.51 -21.90 22.46
CA GLY A 190 -2.26 -21.21 21.20
C GLY A 190 -2.33 -19.70 21.28
N LYS A 191 -2.73 -19.13 22.42
CA LYS A 191 -2.70 -17.69 22.69
C LYS A 191 -1.36 -17.28 23.29
N TYR A 192 -1.08 -15.99 23.26
CA TYR A 192 0.11 -15.39 23.85
C TYR A 192 -0.25 -14.63 25.11
N ALA A 193 0.53 -14.84 26.17
CA ALA A 193 0.27 -14.28 27.47
C ALA A 193 0.98 -12.92 27.63
N MET A 194 0.25 -11.91 28.06
CA MET A 194 0.77 -10.61 28.49
C MET A 194 0.46 -10.42 29.97
N THR A 195 1.46 -10.08 30.77
CA THR A 195 1.29 -9.91 32.21
C THR A 195 1.26 -8.42 32.56
N ILE A 196 0.30 -8.02 33.37
CA ILE A 196 0.22 -6.72 34.02
C ILE A 196 0.49 -6.93 35.51
N ASP A 197 1.46 -6.20 36.06
CA ASP A 197 1.74 -6.22 37.48
C ASP A 197 1.34 -4.88 38.10
N ALA A 198 0.49 -4.89 39.12
CA ALA A 198 0.02 -3.71 39.82
C ALA A 198 1.14 -2.83 40.41
N HIS A 199 2.32 -3.40 40.67
CA HIS A 199 3.49 -2.67 41.14
C HIS A 199 4.35 -2.06 40.04
N GLU A 200 4.28 -2.58 38.80
CA GLU A 200 5.19 -2.18 37.70
C GLU A 200 4.49 -1.55 36.49
N CYS A 201 3.19 -1.70 36.36
CA CYS A 201 2.45 -1.37 35.12
C CYS A 201 2.00 0.07 34.97
N TYR A 202 2.36 0.96 35.90
CA TYR A 202 1.75 2.28 35.96
C TYR A 202 2.50 3.35 35.12
N VAL A 203 1.75 4.09 34.27
CA VAL A 203 2.28 5.08 33.33
C VAL A 203 2.60 6.43 33.98
N LYS A 204 1.87 6.82 35.03
CA LYS A 204 2.04 8.14 35.67
C LYS A 204 2.58 7.98 37.09
N SER A 205 3.89 7.92 37.23
CA SER A 205 4.52 8.00 38.55
C SER A 205 4.18 9.34 39.20
N GLY A 206 3.43 9.28 40.31
CA GLY A 206 3.11 10.44 41.13
C GLY A 206 1.63 10.77 41.31
N ASP A 207 0.72 10.04 40.71
CA ASP A 207 -0.70 10.17 41.00
C ASP A 207 -1.07 9.37 42.24
N SER A 208 -1.37 10.08 43.33
CA SER A 208 -1.69 9.51 44.65
C SER A 208 -3.04 8.74 44.68
N ASN A 209 -3.79 8.77 43.59
CA ASN A 209 -5.08 8.08 43.50
C ASN A 209 -4.93 6.58 43.14
N TYR A 210 -3.76 6.17 42.68
CA TYR A 210 -3.50 4.79 42.27
C TYR A 210 -2.43 4.17 43.19
N THR A 211 -2.89 3.34 44.11
CA THR A 211 -2.01 2.43 44.88
C THR A 211 -2.03 1.04 44.26
N PRO A 212 -1.03 0.18 44.50
CA PRO A 212 -1.08 -1.19 44.03
C PRO A 212 -2.36 -1.95 44.43
N GLU A 213 -2.88 -1.69 45.62
CA GLU A 213 -4.13 -2.29 46.10
C GLU A 213 -5.33 -1.82 45.28
N SER A 214 -5.43 -0.50 44.96
CA SER A 214 -6.52 0.04 44.13
C SER A 214 -6.46 -0.50 42.70
N ILE A 215 -5.25 -0.73 42.16
CA ILE A 215 -5.06 -1.32 40.85
C ILE A 215 -5.50 -2.79 40.84
N VAL A 216 -5.15 -3.56 41.87
CA VAL A 216 -5.62 -4.97 42.05
C VAL A 216 -7.14 -5.03 42.10
N ASP A 217 -7.80 -4.08 42.77
CA ASP A 217 -9.26 -4.01 42.83
C ASP A 217 -9.86 -3.75 41.41
N ILE A 218 -9.28 -2.85 40.65
CA ILE A 218 -9.70 -2.59 39.27
C ILE A 218 -9.51 -3.85 38.39
N MET A 219 -8.35 -4.48 38.46
CA MET A 219 -8.06 -5.73 37.72
C MET A 219 -9.01 -6.86 38.09
N SER A 220 -9.42 -6.93 39.35
CA SER A 220 -10.33 -7.99 39.85
C SER A 220 -11.76 -7.79 39.38
N THR A 221 -12.16 -6.57 39.06
CA THR A 221 -13.53 -6.22 38.70
C THR A 221 -13.75 -6.02 37.19
N ALA A 222 -12.67 -6.01 36.39
CA ALA A 222 -12.76 -5.90 34.94
C ALA A 222 -13.52 -7.07 34.31
N ASP A 223 -14.29 -6.81 33.27
CA ASP A 223 -15.07 -7.80 32.53
C ASP A 223 -14.63 -7.94 31.07
N THR A 224 -14.09 -6.89 30.51
CA THR A 224 -13.57 -6.85 29.13
C THR A 224 -12.26 -6.08 29.09
N ILE A 225 -11.37 -6.51 28.24
CA ILE A 225 -10.03 -5.91 28.07
C ILE A 225 -9.83 -5.55 26.60
N VAL A 226 -9.34 -4.33 26.37
CA VAL A 226 -8.86 -3.91 25.07
C VAL A 226 -7.35 -3.81 25.15
N VAL A 227 -6.68 -4.51 24.25
CA VAL A 227 -5.22 -4.55 24.15
C VAL A 227 -4.80 -3.88 22.86
N ASP A 228 -3.97 -2.88 22.99
CA ASP A 228 -3.30 -2.18 21.90
C ASP A 228 -1.84 -2.60 21.90
N TYR A 229 -1.37 -3.24 20.84
CA TYR A 229 -0.01 -3.77 20.78
C TYR A 229 0.53 -3.89 19.35
N TYR A 230 1.84 -4.08 19.24
CA TYR A 230 2.49 -4.34 17.96
C TYR A 230 2.91 -5.80 17.86
N VAL A 231 2.92 -6.28 16.63
CA VAL A 231 3.39 -7.61 16.25
C VAL A 231 4.55 -7.47 15.28
N ALA A 232 5.67 -8.09 15.55
CA ALA A 232 6.82 -8.13 14.64
C ALA A 232 6.56 -9.18 13.54
N ARG A 233 6.51 -8.72 12.29
CA ARG A 233 6.31 -9.56 11.10
C ARG A 233 7.64 -9.76 10.39
N THR A 234 8.11 -11.00 10.32
CA THR A 234 9.30 -11.42 9.56
C THR A 234 8.95 -12.08 8.24
N SER A 235 7.67 -12.18 7.93
CA SER A 235 7.16 -12.71 6.67
C SER A 235 5.73 -12.22 6.41
N GLY A 236 5.31 -12.25 5.13
CA GLY A 236 3.93 -11.97 4.74
C GLY A 236 3.51 -10.50 4.86
N GLY A 237 4.42 -9.59 5.17
CA GLY A 237 4.18 -8.14 5.23
C GLY A 237 4.89 -7.41 4.08
N LYS A 238 4.27 -6.35 3.57
CA LYS A 238 4.88 -5.42 2.63
C LYS A 238 4.70 -4.00 3.13
N GLN A 239 5.77 -3.21 3.09
CA GLN A 239 5.75 -1.80 3.49
C GLN A 239 6.32 -0.93 2.38
N ILE A 240 5.62 0.14 2.05
CA ILE A 240 6.06 1.12 1.06
C ILE A 240 6.40 2.41 1.80
N ASN A 241 7.66 2.82 1.75
CA ASN A 241 8.16 4.00 2.42
C ASN A 241 8.21 5.19 1.44
N ILE A 242 7.25 6.10 1.54
CA ILE A 242 7.24 7.34 0.76
C ILE A 242 8.18 8.32 1.43
N THR A 243 9.28 8.64 0.75
CA THR A 243 10.31 9.55 1.25
C THR A 243 10.29 10.87 0.49
N PRO A 244 10.69 11.98 1.09
CA PRO A 244 10.61 13.31 0.47
C PRO A 244 11.62 13.53 -0.67
N ASP A 245 12.58 12.63 -0.83
CA ASP A 245 13.70 12.72 -1.79
C ASP A 245 13.53 11.78 -3.00
N LYS A 246 12.50 10.94 -3.02
CA LYS A 246 12.23 9.99 -4.12
C LYS A 246 10.96 10.33 -4.86
N PHE A 247 11.04 10.28 -6.18
CA PHE A 247 9.94 10.62 -7.08
C PHE A 247 9.83 9.56 -8.17
N GLY A 248 8.65 9.51 -8.81
CA GLY A 248 8.41 8.64 -9.95
C GLY A 248 9.44 8.85 -11.07
N GLY A 249 9.80 7.76 -11.73
CA GLY A 249 10.81 7.74 -12.78
C GLY A 249 10.29 8.20 -14.15
N ASN A 250 11.19 8.17 -15.14
CA ASN A 250 10.85 8.35 -16.53
C ASN A 250 10.72 6.99 -17.22
N TYR A 251 9.68 6.85 -18.04
CA TYR A 251 9.36 5.59 -18.69
C TYR A 251 9.11 5.79 -20.20
N TYR A 252 9.19 4.70 -20.92
CA TYR A 252 8.66 4.56 -22.27
C TYR A 252 7.30 3.88 -22.16
N LEU A 253 6.25 4.47 -22.70
CA LEU A 253 4.89 3.99 -22.59
C LEU A 253 4.41 3.46 -23.94
N GLU A 254 3.83 2.27 -23.93
CA GLU A 254 3.08 1.66 -25.02
C GLU A 254 1.67 1.39 -24.52
N ALA A 255 0.65 1.90 -25.19
CA ALA A 255 -0.76 1.75 -24.82
C ALA A 255 -1.55 1.22 -26.02
N SER A 256 -1.94 -0.05 -25.95
CA SER A 256 -2.65 -0.74 -27.02
C SER A 256 -4.16 -0.64 -26.84
N THR A 257 -4.88 -0.36 -27.92
CA THR A 257 -6.35 -0.22 -27.92
C THR A 257 -6.95 -0.64 -29.28
N LEU A 258 -8.27 -0.58 -29.41
CA LEU A 258 -8.99 -0.90 -30.63
C LEU A 258 -9.75 0.33 -31.12
N PHE A 259 -9.60 0.64 -32.40
CA PHE A 259 -10.37 1.65 -33.12
C PHE A 259 -11.34 0.96 -34.07
N ARG A 260 -12.59 1.39 -34.08
CA ARG A 260 -13.62 0.84 -34.99
C ARG A 260 -13.91 1.80 -36.12
N ASP A 261 -13.87 1.29 -37.35
CA ASP A 261 -14.23 2.09 -38.54
C ASP A 261 -15.75 2.20 -38.71
N THR A 262 -16.18 2.98 -39.72
CA THR A 262 -17.60 3.16 -40.06
C THR A 262 -18.28 1.91 -40.61
N ASN A 263 -17.51 0.89 -40.99
CA ASN A 263 -18.01 -0.40 -41.46
C ASN A 263 -18.14 -1.44 -40.32
N GLY A 264 -17.76 -1.04 -39.09
CA GLY A 264 -17.81 -1.91 -37.92
C GLY A 264 -16.60 -2.83 -37.77
N ILE A 265 -15.52 -2.58 -38.53
CA ILE A 265 -14.27 -3.36 -38.44
C ILE A 265 -13.37 -2.76 -37.37
N ASP A 266 -12.84 -3.63 -36.50
CA ASP A 266 -11.91 -3.23 -35.46
C ASP A 266 -10.48 -3.21 -35.98
N HIS A 267 -9.80 -2.09 -35.77
CA HIS A 267 -8.43 -1.86 -36.13
C HIS A 267 -7.59 -1.71 -34.87
N PRO A 268 -6.59 -2.55 -34.67
CA PRO A 268 -5.66 -2.36 -33.57
C PRO A 268 -4.96 -1.02 -33.69
N ALA A 269 -4.83 -0.34 -32.56
CA ALA A 269 -4.14 0.94 -32.49
C ALA A 269 -3.23 0.97 -31.27
N GLU A 270 -2.14 1.71 -31.37
CA GLU A 270 -1.16 1.84 -30.32
C GLU A 270 -0.76 3.29 -30.15
N PHE A 271 -0.84 3.78 -28.91
CA PHE A 271 -0.24 5.05 -28.52
C PHE A 271 1.15 4.79 -27.96
N ILE A 272 2.15 5.50 -28.46
CA ILE A 272 3.53 5.40 -28.02
C ILE A 272 3.96 6.75 -27.48
N ILE A 273 4.39 6.81 -26.22
CA ILE A 273 5.00 7.99 -25.61
C ILE A 273 6.46 7.62 -25.29
N PRO A 274 7.43 8.12 -26.07
CA PRO A 274 8.82 7.64 -25.97
C PRO A 274 9.54 8.10 -24.70
N ASN A 275 9.04 9.12 -24.02
CA ASN A 275 9.54 9.58 -22.74
C ASN A 275 8.39 10.22 -21.97
N CYS A 276 7.92 9.56 -20.93
CA CYS A 276 6.95 10.12 -20.01
C CYS A 276 7.47 10.09 -18.58
N LYS A 277 7.07 11.07 -17.80
CA LYS A 277 7.33 11.14 -16.37
C LYS A 277 6.02 11.03 -15.62
N ILE A 278 5.96 10.11 -14.66
CA ILE A 278 4.81 9.97 -13.79
C ILE A 278 4.78 11.16 -12.82
N GLN A 279 3.62 11.80 -12.71
CA GLN A 279 3.35 12.76 -11.64
C GLN A 279 3.16 11.97 -10.34
N SER A 280 3.96 12.30 -9.33
CA SER A 280 3.95 11.57 -8.04
C SER A 280 2.84 12.00 -7.08
N ASN A 281 1.83 12.73 -7.57
CA ASN A 281 0.63 13.05 -6.80
C ASN A 281 -0.35 11.87 -6.84
N PHE A 282 -0.87 11.52 -5.69
CA PHE A 282 -1.87 10.46 -5.56
C PHE A 282 -2.88 10.80 -4.46
N THR A 283 -4.06 10.22 -4.56
CA THR A 283 -5.11 10.35 -3.55
C THR A 283 -5.71 8.98 -3.30
N PHE A 284 -5.76 8.57 -2.04
CA PHE A 284 -6.53 7.42 -1.60
C PHE A 284 -7.85 7.91 -1.02
N THR A 285 -8.95 7.47 -1.59
CA THR A 285 -10.28 7.69 -1.03
C THR A 285 -10.79 6.39 -0.46
N MET A 286 -11.08 6.36 0.84
CA MET A 286 -11.64 5.22 1.52
C MET A 286 -13.04 5.61 2.01
N ALA A 287 -14.07 4.87 1.57
CA ALA A 287 -15.43 5.08 1.97
C ALA A 287 -16.07 3.77 2.41
N SER A 288 -16.97 3.82 3.39
CA SER A 288 -17.68 2.65 3.90
C SER A 288 -18.77 2.13 2.94
N SER A 289 -19.13 2.93 1.95
CA SER A 289 -20.15 2.61 0.93
C SER A 289 -19.84 3.37 -0.35
N GLY A 290 -20.28 2.86 -1.50
CA GLY A 290 -20.05 3.44 -2.83
C GLY A 290 -19.22 2.54 -3.73
N ASP A 291 -18.80 3.07 -4.88
CA ASP A 291 -17.93 2.36 -5.80
C ASP A 291 -16.52 2.18 -5.20
N PRO A 292 -15.83 1.08 -5.51
CA PRO A 292 -14.44 0.90 -5.13
C PRO A 292 -13.58 2.07 -5.61
N SER A 293 -12.63 2.49 -4.77
CA SER A 293 -11.69 3.56 -5.11
C SER A 293 -10.83 3.17 -6.31
N THR A 294 -10.64 4.09 -7.23
CA THR A 294 -9.72 3.95 -8.37
C THR A 294 -8.42 4.67 -8.09
N PHE A 295 -7.38 4.22 -8.77
CA PHE A 295 -6.06 4.81 -8.73
C PHE A 295 -5.77 5.56 -10.02
N THR A 296 -5.48 6.85 -9.92
CA THR A 296 -5.18 7.69 -11.09
C THR A 296 -3.68 7.85 -11.26
N PHE A 297 -3.21 7.55 -12.46
CA PHE A 297 -1.84 7.80 -12.89
C PHE A 297 -1.86 8.86 -13.99
N THR A 298 -1.13 9.94 -13.76
CA THR A 298 -0.95 11.02 -14.75
C THR A 298 0.51 11.07 -15.18
N MET A 299 0.74 11.12 -16.48
CA MET A 299 2.07 11.11 -17.06
C MET A 299 2.22 12.26 -18.06
N ASP A 300 3.26 13.07 -17.87
CA ASP A 300 3.64 14.13 -18.80
C ASP A 300 4.61 13.60 -19.84
N ALA A 301 4.31 13.86 -21.11
CA ALA A 301 5.16 13.47 -22.21
C ALA A 301 6.28 14.49 -22.47
N PHE A 302 7.47 13.99 -22.75
CA PHE A 302 8.64 14.77 -23.16
C PHE A 302 9.09 14.36 -24.57
N PRO A 303 9.58 15.30 -25.39
CA PRO A 303 10.05 14.98 -26.75
C PRO A 303 11.22 13.99 -26.72
N ASP A 304 11.04 12.83 -27.37
CA ASP A 304 12.13 11.86 -27.55
C ASP A 304 11.90 10.99 -28.80
N PHE A 305 12.86 10.13 -29.12
CA PHE A 305 12.78 9.20 -30.22
C PHE A 305 12.02 7.95 -29.85
N THR A 306 11.20 7.43 -30.75
CA THR A 306 10.60 6.11 -30.59
C THR A 306 11.68 5.01 -30.66
N ARG A 307 11.36 3.78 -30.32
CA ARG A 307 12.32 2.66 -30.38
C ARG A 307 12.77 2.36 -31.80
N PHE A 308 11.89 2.57 -32.77
CA PHE A 308 12.07 2.18 -34.16
C PHE A 308 12.42 3.34 -35.11
N ASP A 309 12.09 4.58 -34.73
CA ASP A 309 12.41 5.80 -35.47
C ASP A 309 13.32 6.69 -34.64
N LYS A 310 14.50 6.98 -35.15
CA LYS A 310 15.52 7.83 -34.55
C LYS A 310 15.71 9.16 -35.29
N ASP A 311 14.93 9.39 -36.32
CA ASP A 311 15.12 10.58 -37.15
C ASP A 311 14.37 11.79 -36.58
N LYS A 312 13.22 11.56 -35.93
CA LYS A 312 12.35 12.62 -35.41
C LYS A 312 11.93 12.38 -33.97
N LYS A 313 12.10 13.39 -33.12
CA LYS A 313 11.54 13.40 -31.76
C LYS A 313 10.06 13.68 -31.83
N VAL A 314 9.29 12.92 -31.05
CA VAL A 314 7.83 13.08 -30.90
C VAL A 314 7.46 13.13 -29.41
N LEU A 315 6.36 13.82 -29.09
CA LEU A 315 5.74 13.76 -27.76
C LEU A 315 4.95 12.46 -27.59
N ALA A 316 4.14 12.15 -28.59
CA ALA A 316 3.39 10.91 -28.70
C ALA A 316 3.25 10.54 -30.18
N ALA A 317 3.16 9.25 -30.46
CA ALA A 317 2.83 8.70 -31.77
C ALA A 317 1.58 7.82 -31.64
N LEU A 318 0.68 7.90 -32.63
CA LEU A 318 -0.45 6.99 -32.77
C LEU A 318 -0.20 6.15 -34.02
N GLN A 319 -0.23 4.84 -33.87
CA GLN A 319 -0.18 3.87 -34.94
C GLN A 319 -1.53 3.18 -35.04
N ILE A 320 -2.02 2.97 -36.25
CA ILE A 320 -3.26 2.24 -36.53
C ILE A 320 -2.93 1.18 -37.56
N PHE A 321 -3.37 -0.05 -37.33
CA PHE A 321 -3.07 -1.20 -38.17
C PHE A 321 -4.32 -1.68 -38.90
N ASP A 322 -4.17 -2.16 -40.13
CA ASP A 322 -5.31 -2.47 -40.99
C ASP A 322 -6.06 -3.75 -40.60
N THR A 323 -5.45 -4.66 -39.84
CA THR A 323 -6.07 -5.93 -39.44
C THR A 323 -5.76 -6.32 -37.99
N ALA A 324 -6.71 -6.98 -37.34
CA ALA A 324 -6.57 -7.47 -35.96
C ALA A 324 -5.48 -8.55 -35.79
N GLU A 325 -5.11 -9.26 -36.87
CA GLU A 325 -4.11 -10.32 -36.84
C GLU A 325 -2.68 -9.81 -36.60
N SER A 326 -2.43 -8.51 -36.82
CA SER A 326 -1.08 -7.96 -36.77
C SER A 326 -0.52 -7.68 -35.37
N ILE A 327 -1.31 -7.69 -34.30
CA ILE A 327 -0.87 -7.29 -32.96
C ILE A 327 -0.88 -8.43 -31.94
N GLY A 328 -1.40 -9.61 -32.28
CA GLY A 328 -1.49 -10.71 -31.30
C GLY A 328 -2.39 -10.42 -30.10
N LEU A 329 -3.29 -9.43 -30.21
CA LEU A 329 -4.33 -9.16 -29.22
C LEU A 329 -5.46 -10.21 -29.33
N HIS A 330 -5.09 -11.49 -29.38
CA HIS A 330 -6.05 -12.56 -29.18
C HIS A 330 -6.43 -12.62 -27.71
N ARG A 331 -7.48 -11.92 -27.35
CA ARG A 331 -8.28 -12.18 -26.16
C ARG A 331 -9.14 -13.44 -26.30
N GLU A 332 -8.67 -14.45 -26.95
CA GLU A 332 -9.14 -15.79 -26.71
C GLU A 332 -8.30 -16.38 -25.59
N ALA A 333 -8.76 -16.14 -24.36
CA ALA A 333 -8.52 -17.12 -23.31
C ALA A 333 -9.11 -18.44 -23.84
N THR A 334 -8.33 -19.19 -24.58
CA THR A 334 -8.54 -20.60 -24.72
C THR A 334 -8.40 -21.17 -23.33
N ILE A 335 -9.51 -21.21 -22.59
CA ILE A 335 -9.67 -22.15 -21.51
C ILE A 335 -9.51 -23.49 -22.22
N SER A 336 -8.28 -24.00 -22.24
CA SER A 336 -8.00 -25.37 -22.53
C SER A 336 -8.79 -26.15 -21.49
N ALA A 337 -9.99 -26.58 -21.86
CA ALA A 337 -10.69 -27.61 -21.16
C ALA A 337 -9.74 -28.80 -21.19
N ASN A 338 -9.10 -29.07 -20.07
CA ASN A 338 -8.35 -30.28 -19.86
C ASN A 338 -9.34 -31.43 -20.05
N PRO A 339 -9.22 -32.25 -21.05
CA PRO A 339 -10.03 -33.46 -21.14
C PRO A 339 -9.48 -34.39 -20.06
N HIS A 340 -10.16 -34.44 -18.93
CA HIS A 340 -10.00 -35.54 -18.01
C HIS A 340 -10.42 -36.81 -18.80
N SER A 341 -9.45 -37.54 -19.28
CA SER A 341 -9.67 -38.91 -19.77
C SER A 341 -9.95 -39.76 -18.55
N ASP A 342 -11.23 -40.04 -18.31
CA ASP A 342 -11.63 -41.23 -17.63
C ASP A 342 -11.16 -42.41 -18.48
N ALA A 343 -10.24 -43.18 -17.97
CA ALA A 343 -9.93 -44.50 -18.46
C ALA A 343 -9.67 -45.40 -17.26
N ASP A 344 -10.65 -46.28 -17.03
CA ASP A 344 -10.63 -47.58 -16.37
C ASP A 344 -9.82 -47.79 -15.08
#